data_c36ab33fbb38190696876f486d013fa0
#
_entry.id   c36ab33fbb38190696876f486d013fa0
#
_cell.length_a   1.000
_cell.length_b   1.000
_cell.length_c   1.000
_cell.angle_alpha   90.00
_cell.angle_beta   90.00
_cell.angle_gamma   90.00
#
_symmetry.space_group_name_H-M   'P 1'
#
loop_
_entity.id
_entity.type
_entity.pdbx_description
1 polymer ?
#
loop_
_entity_poly.entity_id
_entity_poly.type
_entity_poly.pdbx_seq_one_letter_code
_entity_poly.pdbx_strand_id
1 'polypeptide(L)'
;MRRFVVVSAALLWSATAAFAADPAGTYRIEGANPGGKGQYKGTVSVTRTGETYQVVWVVGSTRYVGTGIGNKDFLAVSYKSGNDTGLALYGADGGNWSGIWTYAGGKEVGPEVWKRN
;
A
#
# COMPACT_ATOMS: atom_id res chain seq x y z
N MET A 1 -45.59 2.75 -10.20
CA MET A 1 -44.97 2.84 -9.92
C MET A 1 -44.14 3.20 -10.05
N ARG A 2 -44.17 2.98 -10.18
CA ARG A 2 -43.51 3.17 -10.09
C ARG A 2 -42.48 3.28 -10.13
N ARG A 3 -42.12 3.12 -10.04
CA ARG A 3 -41.28 3.20 -9.64
C ARG A 3 -40.29 3.50 -9.92
N PHE A 4 -40.04 3.43 -9.94
CA PHE A 4 -39.13 3.73 -9.86
C PHE A 4 -38.28 3.97 -9.72
N VAL A 5 -38.25 3.65 -9.77
CA VAL A 5 -37.55 4.57 -9.54
C VAL A 5 -36.65 4.63 -8.45
N VAL A 6 -37.08 4.29 -7.62
CA VAL A 6 -36.40 4.18 -6.45
C VAL A 6 -35.11 3.52 -6.58
N VAL A 7 -35.17 2.62 -7.36
CA VAL A 7 -34.06 1.85 -7.62
C VAL A 7 -32.85 2.58 -7.93
N SER A 8 -33.03 3.61 -8.64
CA SER A 8 -31.90 4.30 -9.11
C SER A 8 -31.07 4.86 -7.99
N ALA A 9 -31.69 5.08 -6.90
CA ALA A 9 -30.96 5.67 -5.81
C ALA A 9 -29.85 4.76 -5.39
N ALA A 10 -30.06 3.52 -5.49
CA ALA A 10 -29.09 2.59 -5.03
C ALA A 10 -27.83 2.66 -5.83
N LEU A 11 -27.96 3.09 -7.04
CA LEU A 11 -26.82 3.12 -7.88
C LEU A 11 -25.75 4.03 -7.42
N LEU A 12 -26.13 5.04 -6.71
CA LEU A 12 -25.17 5.99 -6.29
C LEU A 12 -24.16 5.39 -5.36
N TRP A 13 -24.56 4.37 -4.69
CA TRP A 13 -23.68 3.78 -3.74
C TRP A 13 -22.59 2.95 -4.32
N SER A 14 -22.77 2.55 -5.53
CA SER A 14 -21.74 1.75 -6.13
C SER A 14 -20.48 2.55 -6.27
N ALA A 15 -20.58 3.85 -6.25
CA ALA A 15 -19.42 4.67 -6.37
C ALA A 15 -18.48 4.47 -5.20
N THR A 16 -19.01 4.13 -4.03
CA THR A 16 -18.16 3.96 -2.90
C THR A 16 -17.25 2.77 -3.06
N ALA A 17 -17.67 1.82 -3.85
CA ALA A 17 -16.86 0.66 -4.04
C ALA A 17 -15.58 1.01 -4.75
N ALA A 18 -15.57 2.13 -5.43
CA ALA A 18 -14.38 2.53 -6.14
C ALA A 18 -13.24 2.83 -5.20
N PHE A 19 -13.54 3.08 -3.93
CA PHE A 19 -12.50 3.36 -2.98
C PHE A 19 -11.73 2.13 -2.60
N ALA A 20 -12.27 0.97 -2.88
CA ALA A 20 -11.54 -0.26 -2.67
C ALA A 20 -10.71 -0.49 -3.93
N ALA A 21 -9.87 0.43 -4.21
CA ALA A 21 -9.08 0.40 -5.43
C ALA A 21 -7.87 -0.47 -5.25
N ASP A 22 -7.28 -0.87 -6.35
CA ASP A 22 -6.07 -1.65 -6.27
C ASP A 22 -4.94 -0.77 -5.71
N PRO A 23 -3.79 -1.33 -5.44
CA PRO A 23 -2.68 -0.60 -4.85
C PRO A 23 -2.06 0.50 -5.71
N ALA A 24 -2.28 0.51 -7.00
CA ALA A 24 -1.62 1.48 -7.87
C ALA A 24 -1.96 2.91 -7.45
N GLY A 25 -0.95 3.76 -7.39
CA GLY A 25 -1.13 5.15 -7.00
C GLY A 25 0.08 5.68 -6.25
N THR A 26 -0.06 6.89 -5.72
CA THR A 26 0.99 7.53 -4.94
C THR A 26 0.47 7.83 -3.55
N TYR A 27 1.36 7.72 -2.56
CA TYR A 27 0.97 7.82 -1.16
C TYR A 27 2.03 8.54 -0.38
N ARG A 28 1.61 9.14 0.74
CA ARG A 28 2.52 9.58 1.78
C ARG A 28 2.61 8.43 2.77
N ILE A 29 3.78 8.21 3.30
CA ILE A 29 3.96 7.10 4.22
C ILE A 29 4.52 7.57 5.55
N GLU A 30 4.16 6.85 6.59
CA GLU A 30 4.72 7.00 7.91
C GLU A 30 4.94 5.61 8.47
N GLY A 31 6.06 5.42 9.12
CA GLY A 31 6.37 4.13 9.68
C GLY A 31 7.42 4.20 10.76
N ALA A 32 7.79 3.03 11.23
CA ALA A 32 8.87 2.88 12.18
C ALA A 32 9.69 1.66 11.81
N ASN A 33 10.96 1.68 12.23
CA ASN A 33 11.83 0.56 11.96
C ASN A 33 11.40 -0.65 12.79
N PRO A 34 11.81 -1.84 12.40
CA PRO A 34 11.46 -3.06 13.14
C PRO A 34 11.78 -2.93 14.62
N GLY A 35 10.85 -3.40 15.46
CA GLY A 35 10.99 -3.25 16.90
C GLY A 35 10.53 -1.89 17.40
N GLY A 36 9.94 -1.08 16.54
CA GLY A 36 9.47 0.26 16.92
C GLY A 36 10.56 1.28 17.05
N LYS A 37 11.72 1.03 16.50
CA LYS A 37 12.90 1.89 16.67
C LYS A 37 13.00 2.87 15.52
N GLY A 38 12.97 4.16 15.86
CA GLY A 38 13.12 5.19 14.84
C GLY A 38 11.92 5.30 13.92
N GLN A 39 11.34 6.48 13.87
CA GLN A 39 10.20 6.75 13.00
C GLN A 39 10.68 7.44 11.75
N TYR A 40 9.94 7.27 10.65
CA TYR A 40 10.27 7.90 9.39
C TYR A 40 9.01 8.29 8.64
N LYS A 41 9.19 9.20 7.68
CA LYS A 41 8.15 9.62 6.74
C LYS A 41 8.75 9.61 5.35
N GLY A 42 7.90 9.49 4.37
CA GLY A 42 8.34 9.52 3.00
C GLY A 42 7.18 9.37 2.05
N THR A 43 7.48 8.86 0.87
CA THR A 43 6.47 8.63 -0.16
C THR A 43 6.64 7.24 -0.74
N VAL A 44 5.57 6.73 -1.31
CA VAL A 44 5.63 5.49 -2.06
C VAL A 44 4.79 5.63 -3.31
N SER A 45 5.29 5.08 -4.41
CA SER A 45 4.59 5.03 -5.68
C SER A 45 4.43 3.58 -6.07
N VAL A 46 3.23 3.20 -6.45
CA VAL A 46 2.93 1.83 -6.87
C VAL A 46 2.42 1.87 -8.30
N THR A 47 3.08 1.12 -9.17
CA THR A 47 2.74 1.06 -10.59
C THR A 47 2.46 -0.38 -10.98
N ARG A 48 1.38 -0.60 -11.69
CA ARG A 48 1.07 -1.94 -12.17
C ARG A 48 1.99 -2.31 -13.32
N THR A 49 2.59 -3.50 -13.26
CA THR A 49 3.46 -4.01 -14.31
C THR A 49 3.00 -5.43 -14.65
N GLY A 50 2.12 -5.54 -15.63
CA GLY A 50 1.56 -6.84 -15.96
C GLY A 50 0.71 -7.36 -14.81
N GLU A 51 1.09 -8.51 -14.27
CA GLU A 51 0.36 -9.10 -13.14
C GLU A 51 0.99 -8.77 -11.80
N THR A 52 2.02 -7.95 -11.79
CA THR A 52 2.70 -7.56 -10.56
C THR A 52 2.64 -6.05 -10.40
N TYR A 53 3.29 -5.56 -9.34
CA TYR A 53 3.39 -4.13 -9.08
C TYR A 53 4.84 -3.76 -8.84
N GLN A 54 5.24 -2.61 -9.32
CA GLN A 54 6.51 -2.03 -8.93
C GLN A 54 6.21 -1.06 -7.80
N VAL A 55 6.95 -1.14 -6.72
CA VAL A 55 6.75 -0.30 -5.54
C VAL A 55 8.05 0.44 -5.28
N VAL A 56 7.97 1.77 -5.23
CA VAL A 56 9.15 2.59 -5.02
C VAL A 56 8.92 3.49 -3.83
N TRP A 57 9.74 3.32 -2.80
CA TRP A 57 9.72 4.19 -1.62
C TRP A 57 10.84 5.20 -1.72
N VAL A 58 10.59 6.40 -1.22
CA VAL A 58 11.61 7.41 -1.04
C VAL A 58 11.51 7.89 0.40
N VAL A 59 12.53 7.65 1.18
CA VAL A 59 12.61 8.04 2.57
C VAL A 59 13.91 8.83 2.74
N GLY A 60 13.79 10.13 2.94
CA GLY A 60 14.95 10.99 2.93
C GLY A 60 15.63 10.93 1.57
N SER A 61 16.90 10.59 1.56
CA SER A 61 17.66 10.48 0.31
C SER A 61 17.76 9.04 -0.17
N THR A 62 17.11 8.10 0.52
CA THR A 62 17.21 6.68 0.18
C THR A 62 16.02 6.23 -0.63
N ARG A 63 16.28 5.45 -1.66
CA ARG A 63 15.27 4.91 -2.54
C ARG A 63 15.26 3.39 -2.42
N TYR A 64 14.08 2.83 -2.26
CA TYR A 64 13.88 1.38 -2.19
C TYR A 64 12.98 0.99 -3.34
N VAL A 65 13.29 -0.11 -3.99
CA VAL A 65 12.49 -0.60 -5.12
C VAL A 65 12.06 -2.02 -4.82
N GLY A 66 10.78 -2.28 -4.97
CA GLY A 66 10.22 -3.59 -4.69
C GLY A 66 9.35 -4.11 -5.81
N THR A 67 9.10 -5.41 -5.74
CA THR A 67 8.15 -6.08 -6.61
C THR A 67 7.06 -6.64 -5.73
N GLY A 68 5.83 -6.36 -6.08
CA GLY A 68 4.68 -6.76 -5.28
C GLY A 68 3.70 -7.63 -6.02
N ILE A 69 2.99 -8.43 -5.25
CA ILE A 69 1.86 -9.19 -5.75
C ILE A 69 0.69 -8.93 -4.81
N GLY A 70 -0.48 -8.81 -5.37
CA GLY A 70 -1.65 -8.53 -4.55
C GLY A 70 -2.85 -8.12 -5.37
N ASN A 71 -3.79 -7.52 -4.70
CA ASN A 71 -5.04 -7.08 -5.32
C ASN A 71 -5.59 -5.91 -4.49
N LYS A 72 -6.88 -5.65 -4.59
CA LYS A 72 -7.49 -4.56 -3.85
C LYS A 72 -7.54 -4.78 -2.34
N ASP A 73 -7.21 -5.97 -1.87
CA ASP A 73 -7.30 -6.31 -0.46
C ASP A 73 -5.95 -6.40 0.23
N PHE A 74 -4.93 -6.84 -0.47
CA PHE A 74 -3.61 -6.99 0.14
C PHE A 74 -2.51 -6.80 -0.89
N LEU A 75 -1.31 -6.52 -0.39
CA LEU A 75 -0.13 -6.37 -1.23
C LEU A 75 1.08 -6.89 -0.46
N ALA A 76 1.75 -7.86 -1.03
CA ALA A 76 2.98 -8.41 -0.48
C ALA A 76 4.13 -7.95 -1.37
N VAL A 77 5.21 -7.46 -0.76
CA VAL A 77 6.30 -6.84 -1.50
C VAL A 77 7.64 -7.36 -1.01
N SER A 78 8.52 -7.63 -1.94
CA SER A 78 9.93 -7.86 -1.64
C SER A 78 10.68 -6.64 -2.17
N TYR A 79 11.54 -6.04 -1.35
CA TYR A 79 12.22 -4.80 -1.75
C TYR A 79 13.71 -4.90 -1.64
N LYS A 80 14.37 -3.95 -2.27
CA LYS A 80 15.82 -3.89 -2.32
C LYS A 80 16.29 -2.45 -2.36
N SER A 81 17.40 -2.17 -1.68
CA SER A 81 18.10 -0.90 -1.79
C SER A 81 19.58 -1.20 -1.57
N GLY A 82 20.37 -1.08 -2.64
CA GLY A 82 21.75 -1.51 -2.59
C GLY A 82 21.82 -3.00 -2.27
N ASN A 83 22.49 -3.35 -1.18
CA ASN A 83 22.58 -4.74 -0.74
C ASN A 83 21.53 -5.07 0.31
N ASP A 84 20.75 -4.10 0.72
CA ASP A 84 19.71 -4.32 1.71
C ASP A 84 18.45 -4.86 1.03
N THR A 85 17.88 -5.91 1.58
CA THR A 85 16.65 -6.49 1.08
C THR A 85 15.68 -6.72 2.23
N GLY A 86 14.42 -6.85 1.89
CA GLY A 86 13.41 -7.12 2.89
C GLY A 86 12.08 -7.42 2.27
N LEU A 87 11.07 -7.49 3.13
CA LEU A 87 9.73 -7.81 2.70
C LEU A 87 8.71 -7.05 3.52
N ALA A 88 7.55 -6.85 2.93
CA ALA A 88 6.48 -6.09 3.55
C ALA A 88 5.13 -6.70 3.14
N LEU A 89 4.16 -6.56 4.02
CA LEU A 89 2.81 -7.03 3.76
C LEU A 89 1.83 -5.95 4.21
N TYR A 90 0.96 -5.57 3.30
CA TYR A 90 -0.01 -4.50 3.54
C TYR A 90 -1.43 -5.00 3.32
N GLY A 91 -2.35 -4.50 4.12
CA GLY A 91 -3.77 -4.70 3.92
C GLY A 91 -4.44 -3.39 3.56
N ALA A 92 -5.46 -3.47 2.74
CA ALA A 92 -6.20 -2.29 2.32
C ALA A 92 -7.01 -1.73 3.48
N ASP A 93 -7.13 -0.41 3.51
CA ASP A 93 -7.82 0.30 4.56
C ASP A 93 -8.51 1.53 3.94
N GLY A 94 -9.63 1.29 3.25
CA GLY A 94 -10.44 2.36 2.69
C GLY A 94 -9.72 3.28 1.72
N GLY A 95 -8.93 2.73 0.81
CA GLY A 95 -8.16 3.52 -0.13
C GLY A 95 -6.74 3.76 0.33
N ASN A 96 -6.49 3.58 1.62
CA ASN A 96 -5.16 3.63 2.21
C ASN A 96 -4.68 2.21 2.44
N TRP A 97 -3.46 2.07 2.92
CA TRP A 97 -2.87 0.77 3.20
C TRP A 97 -2.14 0.81 4.52
N SER A 98 -2.12 -0.31 5.21
CA SER A 98 -1.47 -0.42 6.50
C SER A 98 -0.79 -1.78 6.57
N GLY A 99 0.42 -1.81 7.06
CA GLY A 99 1.15 -3.06 7.04
C GLY A 99 2.33 -3.12 7.98
N ILE A 100 3.09 -4.17 7.77
CA ILE A 100 4.28 -4.46 8.55
C ILE A 100 5.41 -4.82 7.59
N TRP A 101 6.63 -4.61 8.02
CA TRP A 101 7.79 -4.91 7.20
C TRP A 101 8.99 -5.31 8.07
N THR A 102 9.95 -5.95 7.43
CA THR A 102 11.20 -6.29 8.07
C THR A 102 12.28 -6.44 7.00
N TYR A 103 13.53 -6.51 7.39
CA TYR A 103 14.63 -6.78 6.48
C TYR A 103 14.96 -8.27 6.48
N ALA A 104 15.74 -8.70 5.49
CA ALA A 104 16.17 -10.09 5.40
C ALA A 104 16.83 -10.52 6.69
N GLY A 105 16.34 -11.63 7.25
CA GLY A 105 16.85 -12.14 8.51
C GLY A 105 16.33 -11.43 9.75
N GLY A 106 15.48 -10.43 9.59
CA GLY A 106 14.92 -9.70 10.72
C GLY A 106 14.00 -10.56 11.56
N LYS A 107 13.99 -10.31 12.86
CA LYS A 107 13.17 -11.07 13.80
C LYS A 107 12.05 -10.24 14.38
N GLU A 108 12.01 -8.96 14.06
CA GLU A 108 10.96 -8.05 14.51
C GLU A 108 10.37 -7.36 13.30
N VAL A 109 9.17 -6.84 13.42
CA VAL A 109 8.55 -6.09 12.35
C VAL A 109 8.37 -4.64 12.74
N GLY A 110 8.31 -3.77 11.74
CA GLY A 110 7.96 -2.39 11.93
C GLY A 110 6.65 -2.09 11.22
N PRO A 111 5.89 -1.11 11.68
CA PRO A 111 4.66 -0.72 11.02
C PRO A 111 4.92 0.28 9.91
N GLU A 112 4.01 0.33 8.95
CA GLU A 112 4.04 1.37 7.94
C GLU A 112 2.62 1.60 7.45
N VAL A 113 2.24 2.87 7.33
CA VAL A 113 0.92 3.26 6.87
C VAL A 113 1.09 4.12 5.63
N TRP A 114 0.28 3.85 4.63
CA TRP A 114 0.25 4.59 3.37
C TRP A 114 -1.05 5.35 3.27
N LYS A 115 -0.94 6.66 3.06
CA LYS A 115 -2.12 7.51 2.90
C LYS A 115 -2.13 8.05 1.48
N ARG A 116 -3.14 7.71 0.75
CA ARG A 116 -3.24 8.08 -0.67
C ARG A 116 -3.28 9.59 -0.83
N ASN A 117 -2.53 10.06 -1.79
CA ASN A 117 -2.54 11.49 -2.12
C ASN A 117 -3.84 11.91 -2.83
#